data_5e3cbf661f1b79804b093e860d677316
#
_entry.id   5e3cbf661f1b79804b093e860d677316
#
_cell.length_a   1.000
_cell.length_b   1.000
_cell.length_c   1.000
_cell.angle_alpha   90.00
_cell.angle_beta   90.00
_cell.angle_gamma   90.00
#
_symmetry.space_group_name_H-M   'P 1'
#
loop_
_entity.id
_entity.type
_entity.pdbx_description
1 polymer ?
#
loop_
_entity_poly.entity_id
_entity_poly.type
_entity_poly.pdbx_seq_one_letter_code
_entity_poly.pdbx_strand_id
1 'polypeptide(L)'
;GKNDGLTWRGNFGLHLWFRRAPTATIASSLEGYLEAIEKGAAEFPAAPGSLTVDPEASRLKDVCFNILALASSGVVPDDVSVEKTFHPLTYCTDDLTNVALAWHLFVAMRAIGALGKGTKVAALADDMHVAFASQLLAAGAGGGGMGDARRKKVRAGAGDGDSMVEWAAYVAMHVEDGARRERLVRSTLHGRCADWCDDEGKTSFLRDVLGVPTPWLEEARREWFDYNWWETD
;
A
#
# COMPACT_ATOMS: atom_id res chain seq x y z
N GLY A 1 23.83 -17.72 26.60
CA GLY A 1 23.56 -16.34 26.96
C GLY A 1 22.78 -15.68 25.87
N LYS A 2 21.79 -14.89 26.18
CA LYS A 2 21.16 -13.97 25.19
C LYS A 2 22.26 -13.12 24.58
N ASN A 3 22.26 -12.95 23.27
CA ASN A 3 23.11 -11.98 22.59
C ASN A 3 22.55 -10.58 22.88
N ASP A 4 22.74 -10.12 24.13
CA ASP A 4 22.20 -8.86 24.62
C ASP A 4 22.75 -7.72 23.74
N GLY A 5 21.86 -7.04 23.03
CA GLY A 5 22.17 -5.88 22.20
C GLY A 5 22.15 -6.09 20.68
N LEU A 6 21.97 -7.31 20.18
CA LEU A 6 21.77 -7.53 18.75
C LEU A 6 20.31 -7.51 18.40
N THR A 7 19.95 -6.74 17.34
CA THR A 7 18.63 -6.83 16.74
C THR A 7 18.39 -8.21 16.16
N TRP A 8 17.10 -8.56 15.89
CA TRP A 8 16.75 -9.83 15.25
C TRP A 8 17.54 -10.08 13.94
N ARG A 9 17.86 -9.04 13.17
CA ARG A 9 18.67 -9.15 11.94
C ARG A 9 20.09 -9.59 12.23
N GLY A 10 20.71 -9.02 13.25
CA GLY A 10 22.03 -9.43 13.71
C GLY A 10 22.05 -10.86 14.23
N ASN A 11 21.03 -11.24 15.01
CA ASN A 11 20.87 -12.60 15.51
C ASN A 11 20.66 -13.61 14.37
N PHE A 12 19.82 -13.29 13.39
CA PHE A 12 19.64 -14.13 12.21
C PHE A 12 20.94 -14.24 11.39
N GLY A 13 21.69 -13.13 11.25
CA GLY A 13 23.00 -13.13 10.59
C GLY A 13 23.98 -14.07 11.26
N LEU A 14 23.99 -14.15 12.60
CA LEU A 14 24.82 -15.13 13.32
C LEU A 14 24.41 -16.58 13.01
N HIS A 15 23.10 -16.86 12.90
CA HIS A 15 22.64 -18.16 12.49
C HIS A 15 23.06 -18.52 11.06
N LEU A 16 22.94 -17.57 10.14
CA LEU A 16 23.27 -17.75 8.72
C LEU A 16 24.76 -18.02 8.50
N TRP A 17 25.62 -17.24 9.14
CA TRP A 17 27.06 -17.25 8.85
C TRP A 17 27.90 -18.13 9.78
N PHE A 18 27.46 -18.36 11.02
CA PHE A 18 28.33 -18.98 12.02
C PHE A 18 27.73 -20.24 12.69
N ARG A 19 26.42 -20.44 12.64
CA ARG A 19 25.78 -21.59 13.30
C ARG A 19 25.40 -22.72 12.35
N ARG A 20 25.48 -22.48 11.04
CA ARG A 20 25.19 -23.47 10.00
C ARG A 20 26.41 -23.67 9.11
N ALA A 21 26.44 -24.79 8.39
CA ALA A 21 27.46 -25.04 7.40
C ALA A 21 27.43 -23.98 6.28
N PRO A 22 28.56 -23.65 5.67
CA PRO A 22 28.58 -22.68 4.56
C PRO A 22 27.69 -23.05 3.36
N THR A 23 27.34 -24.33 3.24
CA THR A 23 26.45 -24.88 2.21
C THR A 23 24.98 -24.90 2.62
N ALA A 24 24.65 -24.41 3.83
CA ALA A 24 23.29 -24.38 4.32
C ALA A 24 22.43 -23.37 3.52
N THR A 25 21.19 -23.74 3.28
CA THR A 25 20.23 -22.85 2.63
C THR A 25 19.73 -21.78 3.59
N ILE A 26 19.18 -20.69 3.06
CA ILE A 26 18.47 -19.68 3.87
C ILE A 26 17.34 -20.35 4.66
N ALA A 27 16.60 -21.28 4.04
CA ALA A 27 15.53 -22.02 4.68
C ALA A 27 16.01 -22.76 5.95
N SER A 28 17.10 -23.52 5.86
CA SER A 28 17.63 -24.25 7.02
C SER A 28 18.19 -23.32 8.12
N SER A 29 18.69 -22.15 7.73
CA SER A 29 19.14 -21.12 8.69
C SER A 29 17.95 -20.47 9.39
N LEU A 30 16.84 -20.28 8.67
CA LEU A 30 15.59 -19.76 9.22
C LEU A 30 14.96 -20.74 10.21
N GLU A 31 14.92 -22.04 9.88
CA GLU A 31 14.47 -23.08 10.81
C GLU A 31 15.24 -23.04 12.14
N GLY A 32 16.56 -23.03 12.06
CA GLY A 32 17.38 -22.95 13.28
C GLY A 32 17.22 -21.66 14.06
N TYR A 33 16.91 -20.56 13.38
CA TYR A 33 16.59 -19.31 14.03
C TYR A 33 15.24 -19.36 14.73
N LEU A 34 14.21 -19.93 14.09
CA LEU A 34 12.89 -20.14 14.69
C LEU A 34 12.97 -21.02 15.94
N GLU A 35 13.69 -22.15 15.88
CA GLU A 35 13.96 -22.97 17.06
C GLU A 35 14.65 -22.20 18.19
N ALA A 36 15.56 -21.28 17.85
CA ALA A 36 16.24 -20.47 18.85
C ALA A 36 15.28 -19.45 19.49
N ILE A 37 14.34 -18.89 18.73
CA ILE A 37 13.27 -18.03 19.26
C ILE A 37 12.39 -18.81 20.25
N GLU A 38 11.92 -20.02 19.87
CA GLU A 38 11.09 -20.86 20.71
C GLU A 38 11.79 -21.23 22.04
N LYS A 39 13.09 -21.44 22.00
CA LYS A 39 13.92 -21.73 23.18
C LYS A 39 14.29 -20.45 23.97
N GLY A 40 13.83 -19.28 23.57
CA GLY A 40 14.18 -18.00 24.19
C GLY A 40 15.66 -17.61 24.03
N ALA A 41 16.39 -18.23 23.09
CA ALA A 41 17.81 -18.00 22.82
C ALA A 41 18.07 -16.96 21.73
N ALA A 42 17.02 -16.54 20.99
CA ALA A 42 17.10 -15.49 19.99
C ALA A 42 15.95 -14.50 20.18
N GLU A 43 16.12 -13.31 19.64
CA GLU A 43 15.11 -12.25 19.69
C GLU A 43 13.99 -12.53 18.70
N PHE A 44 12.74 -12.27 19.11
CA PHE A 44 11.58 -12.31 18.22
C PHE A 44 11.67 -11.17 17.21
N PRO A 45 11.44 -11.40 15.90
CA PRO A 45 11.52 -10.37 14.86
C PRO A 45 10.25 -9.51 14.85
N ALA A 46 10.02 -8.77 15.94
CA ALA A 46 8.84 -7.93 16.10
C ALA A 46 8.76 -6.85 15.03
N ALA A 47 7.56 -6.60 14.53
CA ALA A 47 7.28 -5.49 13.65
C ALA A 47 7.47 -4.15 14.37
N PRO A 48 8.07 -3.13 13.75
CA PRO A 48 8.33 -1.84 14.39
C PRO A 48 7.08 -1.15 14.93
N GLY A 49 5.95 -1.25 14.21
CA GLY A 49 4.67 -0.65 14.60
C GLY A 49 3.87 -1.44 15.64
N SER A 50 4.28 -2.67 15.96
CA SER A 50 3.50 -3.56 16.83
C SER A 50 3.50 -3.16 18.32
N LEU A 51 4.43 -2.32 18.73
CA LEU A 51 4.65 -1.97 20.13
C LEU A 51 3.69 -0.90 20.68
N THR A 52 2.95 -0.21 19.82
CA THR A 52 2.23 1.02 20.22
C THR A 52 0.71 0.97 20.08
N VAL A 53 0.14 0.06 19.28
CA VAL A 53 -1.27 0.19 18.87
C VAL A 53 -2.18 -0.93 19.37
N ASP A 54 -1.73 -2.19 19.41
CA ASP A 54 -2.59 -3.33 19.77
C ASP A 54 -1.76 -4.51 20.32
N PRO A 55 -2.18 -5.16 21.42
CA PRO A 55 -1.55 -6.41 21.90
C PRO A 55 -1.52 -7.53 20.86
N GLU A 56 -2.52 -7.64 20.00
CA GLU A 56 -2.52 -8.61 18.88
C GLU A 56 -1.47 -8.25 17.82
N ALA A 57 -1.24 -6.94 17.59
CA ALA A 57 -0.19 -6.45 16.70
C ALA A 57 1.22 -6.80 17.22
N SER A 58 1.39 -7.04 18.53
CA SER A 58 2.66 -7.47 19.11
C SER A 58 3.17 -8.81 18.57
N ARG A 59 2.31 -9.58 17.91
CA ARG A 59 2.64 -10.85 17.25
C ARG A 59 3.01 -10.69 15.78
N LEU A 60 2.86 -9.48 15.22
CA LEU A 60 3.27 -9.24 13.84
C LEU A 60 4.80 -9.26 13.76
N LYS A 61 5.29 -9.91 12.72
CA LYS A 61 6.72 -9.96 12.43
C LYS A 61 7.12 -8.86 11.47
N ASP A 62 8.36 -8.40 11.60
CA ASP A 62 8.98 -7.44 10.68
C ASP A 62 8.82 -7.90 9.22
N VAL A 63 8.53 -6.97 8.32
CA VAL A 63 8.31 -7.25 6.90
C VAL A 63 9.49 -7.98 6.26
N CYS A 64 10.73 -7.63 6.62
CA CYS A 64 11.92 -8.31 6.08
C CYS A 64 11.97 -9.77 6.51
N PHE A 65 11.57 -10.08 7.76
CA PHE A 65 11.47 -11.46 8.23
C PHE A 65 10.40 -12.24 7.47
N ASN A 66 9.23 -11.64 7.28
CA ASN A 66 8.15 -12.28 6.53
C ASN A 66 8.53 -12.56 5.08
N ILE A 67 9.23 -11.62 4.43
CA ILE A 67 9.74 -11.82 3.07
C ILE A 67 10.75 -12.97 3.00
N LEU A 68 11.67 -13.04 3.95
CA LEU A 68 12.61 -14.16 4.06
C LEU A 68 11.87 -15.50 4.22
N ALA A 69 10.86 -15.53 5.08
CA ALA A 69 10.04 -16.72 5.29
C ALA A 69 9.28 -17.13 4.02
N LEU A 70 8.64 -16.18 3.34
CA LEU A 70 7.94 -16.44 2.07
C LEU A 70 8.86 -16.92 0.96
N ALA A 71 10.10 -16.37 0.89
CA ALA A 71 11.10 -16.78 -0.09
C ALA A 71 11.74 -18.13 0.22
N SER A 72 11.64 -18.60 1.46
CA SER A 72 12.23 -19.86 1.92
C SER A 72 11.24 -21.01 1.73
N SER A 73 11.16 -21.55 0.51
CA SER A 73 10.22 -22.63 0.14
C SER A 73 10.23 -23.76 1.18
N GLY A 74 9.10 -24.02 1.82
CA GLY A 74 8.89 -25.12 2.77
C GLY A 74 9.09 -24.80 4.25
N VAL A 75 9.51 -23.58 4.61
CA VAL A 75 9.71 -23.13 6.00
C VAL A 75 8.93 -21.86 6.27
N VAL A 76 7.69 -21.84 5.82
CA VAL A 76 6.80 -20.72 6.17
C VAL A 76 6.13 -21.07 7.50
N PRO A 77 6.39 -20.32 8.59
CA PRO A 77 5.60 -20.47 9.80
C PRO A 77 4.11 -20.27 9.50
N ASP A 78 3.23 -21.03 10.12
CA ASP A 78 1.79 -20.99 9.90
C ASP A 78 1.18 -19.59 10.07
N ASP A 79 1.84 -18.74 10.83
CA ASP A 79 1.45 -17.37 11.11
C ASP A 79 1.97 -16.34 10.08
N VAL A 80 2.82 -16.74 9.13
CA VAL A 80 3.27 -15.87 8.01
C VAL A 80 2.39 -16.11 6.80
N SER A 81 1.67 -15.10 6.40
CA SER A 81 0.88 -15.09 5.15
C SER A 81 1.23 -13.86 4.32
N VAL A 82 0.87 -13.90 3.03
CA VAL A 82 1.04 -12.73 2.14
C VAL A 82 0.29 -11.53 2.72
N GLU A 83 -0.93 -11.72 3.21
CA GLU A 83 -1.75 -10.68 3.82
C GLU A 83 -1.08 -10.05 5.05
N LYS A 84 -0.58 -10.87 5.97
CA LYS A 84 0.13 -10.39 7.16
C LYS A 84 1.45 -9.70 6.81
N THR A 85 2.14 -10.15 5.77
CA THR A 85 3.39 -9.56 5.31
C THR A 85 3.21 -8.11 4.86
N PHE A 86 2.10 -7.82 4.18
CA PHE A 86 1.81 -6.48 3.64
C PHE A 86 0.89 -5.66 4.54
N HIS A 87 0.70 -6.07 5.79
CA HIS A 87 -0.04 -5.26 6.76
C HIS A 87 0.77 -3.99 7.12
N PRO A 88 0.16 -2.80 7.17
CA PRO A 88 0.89 -1.54 7.42
C PRO A 88 1.78 -1.57 8.66
N LEU A 89 1.35 -2.19 9.75
CA LEU A 89 2.12 -2.30 11.00
C LEU A 89 3.39 -3.17 10.90
N THR A 90 3.60 -3.93 9.82
CA THR A 90 4.85 -4.69 9.62
C THR A 90 6.02 -3.81 9.16
N TYR A 91 5.75 -2.56 8.83
CA TYR A 91 6.72 -1.54 8.39
C TYR A 91 7.06 -0.58 9.53
N CYS A 92 7.83 0.46 9.21
CA CYS A 92 8.20 1.50 10.17
C CYS A 92 7.11 2.57 10.35
N THR A 93 5.84 2.19 10.38
CA THR A 93 4.72 3.10 10.58
C THR A 93 3.76 2.55 11.63
N ASP A 94 3.24 3.42 12.47
CA ASP A 94 2.14 3.20 13.40
C ASP A 94 0.79 3.70 12.85
N ASP A 95 0.80 4.28 11.65
CA ASP A 95 -0.39 4.74 10.95
C ASP A 95 -0.94 3.65 10.03
N LEU A 96 -2.06 3.05 10.41
CA LEU A 96 -2.77 2.01 9.65
C LEU A 96 -3.28 2.50 8.29
N THR A 97 -3.41 3.81 8.10
CA THR A 97 -3.84 4.39 6.83
C THR A 97 -2.70 4.56 5.84
N ASN A 98 -1.45 4.48 6.30
CA ASN A 98 -0.28 4.61 5.46
C ASN A 98 0.08 3.27 4.79
N VAL A 99 -0.52 3.02 3.65
CA VAL A 99 -0.31 1.78 2.86
C VAL A 99 0.70 1.96 1.72
N ALA A 100 1.29 3.15 1.55
CA ALA A 100 2.13 3.46 0.40
C ALA A 100 3.31 2.50 0.24
N LEU A 101 4.10 2.30 1.30
CA LEU A 101 5.26 1.40 1.26
C LEU A 101 4.85 -0.06 1.04
N ALA A 102 3.78 -0.50 1.71
CA ALA A 102 3.22 -1.84 1.56
C ALA A 102 2.79 -2.09 0.11
N TRP A 103 2.07 -1.13 -0.49
CA TRP A 103 1.62 -1.21 -1.86
C TRP A 103 2.79 -1.29 -2.86
N HIS A 104 3.78 -0.41 -2.74
CA HIS A 104 4.95 -0.42 -3.64
C HIS A 104 5.70 -1.75 -3.58
N LEU A 105 5.95 -2.26 -2.37
CA LEU A 105 6.63 -3.52 -2.19
C LEU A 105 5.79 -4.71 -2.74
N PHE A 106 4.48 -4.71 -2.48
CA PHE A 106 3.57 -5.72 -3.00
C PHE A 106 3.60 -5.77 -4.53
N VAL A 107 3.47 -4.61 -5.20
CA VAL A 107 3.50 -4.50 -6.66
C VAL A 107 4.84 -4.97 -7.21
N ALA A 108 5.96 -4.56 -6.60
CA ALA A 108 7.29 -5.00 -7.00
C ALA A 108 7.46 -6.53 -6.88
N MET A 109 7.07 -7.11 -5.75
CA MET A 109 7.17 -8.57 -5.53
C MET A 109 6.26 -9.35 -6.46
N ARG A 110 5.08 -8.82 -6.76
CA ARG A 110 4.18 -9.40 -7.74
C ARG A 110 4.75 -9.36 -9.15
N ALA A 111 5.34 -8.24 -9.56
CA ALA A 111 5.95 -8.06 -10.87
C ALA A 111 7.09 -9.04 -11.14
N ILE A 112 7.91 -9.36 -10.13
CA ILE A 112 8.97 -10.38 -10.22
C ILE A 112 8.46 -11.81 -10.01
N GLY A 113 7.16 -12.01 -9.79
CA GLY A 113 6.55 -13.33 -9.61
C GLY A 113 6.78 -13.98 -8.24
N ALA A 114 7.25 -13.23 -7.24
CA ALA A 114 7.58 -13.75 -5.91
C ALA A 114 6.35 -14.15 -5.06
N LEU A 115 5.17 -13.63 -5.37
CA LEU A 115 3.94 -13.88 -4.59
C LEU A 115 3.06 -15.02 -5.15
N GLY A 116 3.45 -15.61 -6.27
CA GLY A 116 2.64 -16.63 -6.95
C GLY A 116 1.38 -16.04 -7.65
N LYS A 117 0.57 -16.95 -8.18
CA LYS A 117 -0.65 -16.60 -8.96
C LYS A 117 -1.85 -17.33 -8.35
N GLY A 118 -2.41 -16.82 -7.29
CA GLY A 118 -3.60 -17.40 -6.64
C GLY A 118 -4.73 -16.39 -6.51
N THR A 119 -5.97 -16.88 -6.40
CA THR A 119 -7.16 -16.03 -6.21
C THR A 119 -7.05 -15.14 -4.96
N LYS A 120 -6.43 -15.63 -3.89
CA LYS A 120 -6.18 -14.84 -2.68
C LYS A 120 -5.20 -13.69 -2.92
N VAL A 121 -4.15 -13.92 -3.73
CA VAL A 121 -3.19 -12.86 -4.07
C VAL A 121 -3.84 -11.82 -4.99
N ALA A 122 -4.71 -12.24 -5.89
CA ALA A 122 -5.48 -11.33 -6.75
C ALA A 122 -6.45 -10.46 -5.92
N ALA A 123 -7.20 -11.07 -4.99
CA ALA A 123 -8.09 -10.33 -4.10
C ALA A 123 -7.33 -9.33 -3.22
N LEU A 124 -6.19 -9.74 -2.65
CA LEU A 124 -5.33 -8.85 -1.89
C LEU A 124 -4.78 -7.71 -2.76
N ALA A 125 -4.44 -7.98 -4.02
CA ALA A 125 -4.01 -6.95 -4.97
C ALA A 125 -5.08 -5.87 -5.13
N ASP A 126 -6.32 -6.28 -5.33
CA ASP A 126 -7.44 -5.35 -5.46
C ASP A 126 -7.64 -4.52 -4.19
N ASP A 127 -7.55 -5.16 -3.01
CA ASP A 127 -7.64 -4.45 -1.72
C ASP A 127 -6.51 -3.43 -1.55
N MET A 128 -5.29 -3.80 -1.90
CA MET A 128 -4.12 -2.91 -1.84
C MET A 128 -4.25 -1.74 -2.83
N HIS A 129 -4.74 -1.97 -4.04
CA HIS A 129 -4.99 -0.89 -5.02
C HIS A 129 -6.08 0.06 -4.51
N VAL A 130 -7.19 -0.44 -3.97
CA VAL A 130 -8.26 0.39 -3.40
C VAL A 130 -7.74 1.22 -2.23
N ALA A 131 -7.02 0.60 -1.29
CA ALA A 131 -6.48 1.29 -0.13
C ALA A 131 -5.50 2.42 -0.52
N PHE A 132 -4.58 2.13 -1.46
CA PHE A 132 -3.61 3.14 -1.89
C PHE A 132 -4.24 4.26 -2.73
N ALA A 133 -5.19 3.97 -3.62
CA ALA A 133 -5.94 5.00 -4.33
C ALA A 133 -6.67 5.92 -3.35
N SER A 134 -7.30 5.34 -2.31
CA SER A 134 -7.97 6.12 -1.27
C SER A 134 -7.00 6.99 -0.46
N GLN A 135 -5.82 6.49 -0.14
CA GLN A 135 -4.77 7.27 0.53
C GLN A 135 -4.31 8.45 -0.33
N LEU A 136 -4.11 8.27 -1.63
CA LEU A 136 -3.73 9.35 -2.56
C LEU A 136 -4.80 10.44 -2.61
N LEU A 137 -6.08 10.05 -2.66
CA LEU A 137 -7.19 11.01 -2.64
C LEU A 137 -7.26 11.78 -1.31
N ALA A 138 -7.02 11.12 -0.19
CA ALA A 138 -6.99 11.76 1.12
C ALA A 138 -5.81 12.74 1.25
N ALA A 139 -4.62 12.38 0.75
CA ALA A 139 -3.45 13.25 0.74
C ALA A 139 -3.68 14.52 -0.11
N GLY A 140 -4.30 14.39 -1.28
CA GLY A 140 -4.69 15.53 -2.13
C GLY A 140 -5.81 16.39 -1.53
N ALA A 141 -6.57 15.89 -0.54
CA ALA A 141 -7.62 16.66 0.14
C ALA A 141 -7.07 17.59 1.24
N GLY A 142 -5.88 17.30 1.79
CA GLY A 142 -5.28 18.06 2.90
C GLY A 142 -4.86 19.49 2.57
N GLY A 143 -4.93 19.91 1.30
CA GLY A 143 -4.65 21.28 0.85
C GLY A 143 -5.85 22.24 0.82
N GLY A 144 -7.07 21.78 1.12
CA GLY A 144 -8.26 22.64 1.10
C GLY A 144 -9.33 22.10 2.03
N GLY A 145 -9.45 22.69 3.21
CA GLY A 145 -10.65 22.51 4.03
C GLY A 145 -11.88 22.97 3.23
N MET A 146 -13.04 22.34 3.45
CA MET A 146 -14.32 22.57 2.76
C MET A 146 -14.82 24.03 2.74
N GLY A 147 -14.05 24.98 3.33
CA GLY A 147 -14.32 26.43 3.28
C GLY A 147 -13.46 27.21 2.27
N ASP A 148 -12.46 26.63 1.64
CA ASP A 148 -11.44 27.35 0.87
C ASP A 148 -11.53 27.15 -0.66
N ALA A 149 -12.45 26.31 -1.15
CA ALA A 149 -12.67 26.11 -2.59
C ALA A 149 -13.03 27.45 -3.29
N ARG A 150 -13.69 28.36 -2.59
CA ARG A 150 -14.02 29.69 -3.08
C ARG A 150 -12.82 30.65 -3.08
N ARG A 151 -11.80 30.45 -2.24
CA ARG A 151 -10.57 31.27 -2.20
C ARG A 151 -9.53 30.86 -3.22
N LYS A 152 -9.49 29.60 -3.64
CA LYS A 152 -8.54 29.12 -4.67
C LYS A 152 -8.83 29.68 -6.07
N LYS A 153 -10.10 29.98 -6.40
CA LYS A 153 -10.44 30.59 -7.70
C LYS A 153 -9.84 32.00 -7.93
N VAL A 154 -9.33 32.66 -6.88
CA VAL A 154 -8.72 33.98 -6.94
C VAL A 154 -7.19 33.95 -7.01
N ARG A 155 -6.57 32.81 -6.81
CA ARG A 155 -5.12 32.62 -6.83
C ARG A 155 -4.63 31.78 -8.01
N ALA A 156 -5.12 32.06 -9.20
CA ALA A 156 -4.53 31.57 -10.44
C ALA A 156 -3.13 32.21 -10.61
N GLY A 157 -2.09 31.53 -10.10
CA GLY A 157 -0.71 32.00 -10.20
C GLY A 157 0.26 31.47 -9.14
N ALA A 158 -0.21 30.78 -8.10
CA ALA A 158 0.68 30.16 -7.10
C ALA A 158 0.63 28.65 -7.27
N GLY A 159 1.80 28.03 -7.42
CA GLY A 159 2.01 26.60 -7.63
C GLY A 159 1.10 25.73 -6.80
N ASP A 160 0.35 24.96 -7.50
CA ASP A 160 -0.75 24.14 -7.07
C ASP A 160 -0.21 22.99 -6.21
N GLY A 161 -0.79 22.77 -5.04
CA GLY A 161 -0.61 21.51 -4.35
C GLY A 161 -1.21 20.44 -5.26
N ASP A 162 -0.34 19.65 -5.90
CA ASP A 162 -0.70 18.68 -6.92
C ASP A 162 -1.86 17.80 -6.44
N SER A 163 -2.99 17.93 -7.09
CA SER A 163 -4.08 16.98 -6.96
C SER A 163 -3.54 15.60 -7.32
N MET A 164 -3.79 14.62 -6.47
CA MET A 164 -3.36 13.24 -6.70
C MET A 164 -4.41 12.42 -7.47
N VAL A 165 -5.36 13.09 -8.15
CA VAL A 165 -6.48 12.41 -8.83
C VAL A 165 -6.00 11.50 -9.96
N GLU A 166 -5.00 11.95 -10.74
CA GLU A 166 -4.43 11.17 -11.84
C GLU A 166 -3.73 9.92 -11.34
N TRP A 167 -2.98 10.05 -10.24
CA TRP A 167 -2.31 8.92 -9.60
C TRP A 167 -3.31 7.95 -8.96
N ALA A 168 -4.35 8.47 -8.31
CA ALA A 168 -5.40 7.64 -7.76
C ALA A 168 -6.17 6.89 -8.85
N ALA A 169 -6.48 7.55 -9.97
CA ALA A 169 -7.09 6.92 -11.14
C ALA A 169 -6.16 5.86 -11.76
N TYR A 170 -4.87 6.17 -11.90
CA TYR A 170 -3.87 5.20 -12.36
C TYR A 170 -3.88 3.93 -11.50
N VAL A 171 -3.79 4.07 -10.18
CA VAL A 171 -3.83 2.93 -9.26
C VAL A 171 -5.15 2.18 -9.36
N ALA A 172 -6.28 2.89 -9.43
CA ALA A 172 -7.61 2.30 -9.56
C ALA A 172 -7.78 1.47 -10.83
N MET A 173 -7.15 1.87 -11.94
CA MET A 173 -7.18 1.14 -13.21
C MET A 173 -6.49 -0.23 -13.14
N HIS A 174 -5.65 -0.49 -12.12
CA HIS A 174 -4.98 -1.77 -11.91
C HIS A 174 -5.78 -2.77 -11.07
N VAL A 175 -6.96 -2.40 -10.58
CA VAL A 175 -7.88 -3.33 -9.91
C VAL A 175 -8.33 -4.37 -10.93
N GLU A 176 -8.19 -5.68 -10.60
CA GLU A 176 -8.48 -6.78 -11.54
C GLU A 176 -9.98 -7.03 -11.70
N ASP A 177 -10.75 -6.95 -10.59
CA ASP A 177 -12.20 -7.03 -10.64
C ASP A 177 -12.78 -5.84 -11.41
N GLY A 178 -13.36 -6.12 -12.59
CA GLY A 178 -13.85 -5.09 -13.50
C GLY A 178 -14.94 -4.20 -12.88
N ALA A 179 -15.86 -4.77 -12.12
CA ALA A 179 -16.95 -4.03 -11.50
C ALA A 179 -16.44 -3.15 -10.35
N ARG A 180 -15.46 -3.66 -9.59
CA ARG A 180 -14.80 -2.91 -8.51
C ARG A 180 -13.95 -1.79 -9.07
N ARG A 181 -13.19 -2.05 -10.14
CA ARG A 181 -12.42 -1.04 -10.88
C ARG A 181 -13.30 0.10 -11.37
N GLU A 182 -14.40 -0.22 -12.10
CA GLU A 182 -15.33 0.78 -12.60
C GLU A 182 -15.86 1.66 -11.47
N ARG A 183 -16.37 1.06 -10.39
CA ARG A 183 -16.88 1.83 -9.24
C ARG A 183 -15.82 2.75 -8.66
N LEU A 184 -14.58 2.25 -8.47
CA LEU A 184 -13.51 3.02 -7.87
C LEU A 184 -13.09 4.19 -8.78
N VAL A 185 -12.89 3.96 -10.07
CA VAL A 185 -12.52 5.01 -11.02
C VAL A 185 -13.61 6.07 -11.10
N ARG A 186 -14.87 5.66 -11.26
CA ARG A 186 -16.00 6.62 -11.33
C ARG A 186 -16.11 7.43 -10.04
N SER A 187 -16.05 6.78 -8.86
CA SER A 187 -16.09 7.53 -7.59
C SER A 187 -14.92 8.50 -7.42
N THR A 188 -13.73 8.15 -7.92
CA THR A 188 -12.56 9.04 -7.94
C THR A 188 -12.81 10.26 -8.82
N LEU A 189 -13.33 10.06 -10.03
CA LEU A 189 -13.63 11.13 -10.99
C LEU A 189 -14.70 12.08 -10.47
N HIS A 190 -15.80 11.54 -9.94
CA HIS A 190 -16.90 12.33 -9.38
C HIS A 190 -16.48 13.09 -8.12
N GLY A 191 -15.87 12.43 -7.16
CA GLY A 191 -15.47 13.03 -5.89
C GLY A 191 -14.38 14.11 -6.01
N ARG A 192 -13.67 14.12 -7.12
CA ARG A 192 -12.55 15.04 -7.39
C ARG A 192 -12.68 15.76 -8.72
N CYS A 193 -13.88 15.94 -9.23
CA CYS A 193 -14.12 16.55 -10.53
C CYS A 193 -13.51 17.95 -10.65
N ALA A 194 -13.61 18.77 -9.60
CA ALA A 194 -13.01 20.10 -9.56
C ALA A 194 -11.48 20.13 -9.79
N ASP A 195 -10.81 19.02 -9.54
CA ASP A 195 -9.35 18.94 -9.62
C ASP A 195 -8.85 18.68 -11.06
N TRP A 196 -9.73 18.21 -11.96
CA TRP A 196 -9.34 17.80 -13.30
C TRP A 196 -10.24 18.32 -14.44
N CYS A 197 -11.52 18.65 -14.18
CA CYS A 197 -12.51 18.91 -15.25
C CYS A 197 -12.20 20.14 -16.09
N ASP A 198 -11.55 21.17 -15.53
CA ASP A 198 -11.15 22.41 -16.20
C ASP A 198 -9.69 22.37 -16.71
N ASP A 199 -8.97 21.26 -16.50
CA ASP A 199 -7.59 21.05 -16.92
C ASP A 199 -7.53 20.06 -18.10
N GLU A 200 -7.26 20.59 -19.31
CA GLU A 200 -7.20 19.76 -20.51
C GLU A 200 -6.02 18.77 -20.46
N GLY A 201 -4.92 19.12 -19.80
CA GLY A 201 -3.78 18.22 -19.64
C GLY A 201 -4.14 16.99 -18.81
N LYS A 202 -4.82 17.19 -17.69
CA LYS A 202 -5.31 16.10 -16.82
C LYS A 202 -6.39 15.29 -17.52
N THR A 203 -7.32 15.95 -18.18
CA THR A 203 -8.38 15.26 -18.96
C THR A 203 -7.81 14.39 -20.06
N SER A 204 -6.84 14.91 -20.81
CA SER A 204 -6.14 14.17 -21.87
C SER A 204 -5.36 13.00 -21.27
N PHE A 205 -4.67 13.18 -20.16
CA PHE A 205 -3.98 12.11 -19.46
C PHE A 205 -4.95 10.99 -19.02
N LEU A 206 -6.06 11.33 -18.39
CA LEU A 206 -7.07 10.36 -17.96
C LEU A 206 -7.65 9.59 -19.15
N ARG A 207 -7.97 10.28 -20.25
CA ARG A 207 -8.59 9.69 -21.46
C ARG A 207 -7.57 8.92 -22.30
N ASP A 208 -6.46 9.56 -22.67
CA ASP A 208 -5.58 9.08 -23.72
C ASP A 208 -4.44 8.20 -23.20
N VAL A 209 -3.98 8.44 -21.96
CA VAL A 209 -2.91 7.68 -21.34
C VAL A 209 -3.46 6.54 -20.46
N LEU A 210 -4.42 6.86 -19.59
CA LEU A 210 -5.00 5.84 -18.71
C LEU A 210 -6.13 5.04 -19.38
N GLY A 211 -6.68 5.51 -20.51
CA GLY A 211 -7.76 4.84 -21.21
C GLY A 211 -9.09 4.86 -20.46
N VAL A 212 -9.31 5.87 -19.61
CA VAL A 212 -10.60 6.05 -18.92
C VAL A 212 -11.68 6.33 -19.97
N PRO A 213 -12.81 5.59 -19.96
CA PRO A 213 -13.88 5.77 -20.94
C PRO A 213 -14.41 7.21 -20.93
N THR A 214 -14.46 7.84 -22.11
CA THR A 214 -14.99 9.21 -22.27
C THR A 214 -16.36 9.41 -21.63
N PRO A 215 -17.33 8.45 -21.73
CA PRO A 215 -18.62 8.60 -21.07
C PRO A 215 -18.55 8.79 -19.55
N TRP A 216 -17.54 8.19 -18.87
CA TRP A 216 -17.35 8.35 -17.43
C TRP A 216 -16.86 9.76 -17.07
N LEU A 217 -15.99 10.32 -17.90
CA LEU A 217 -15.50 11.70 -17.74
C LEU A 217 -16.63 12.71 -17.96
N GLU A 218 -17.44 12.52 -19.02
CA GLU A 218 -18.57 13.38 -19.33
C GLU A 218 -19.65 13.31 -18.26
N GLU A 219 -19.95 12.10 -17.73
CA GLU A 219 -20.91 11.91 -16.65
C GLU A 219 -20.45 12.65 -15.38
N ALA A 220 -19.19 12.46 -14.97
CA ALA A 220 -18.65 13.12 -13.79
C ALA A 220 -18.68 14.67 -13.94
N ARG A 221 -18.35 15.19 -15.13
CA ARG A 221 -18.47 16.65 -15.42
C ARG A 221 -19.91 17.13 -15.34
N ARG A 222 -20.85 16.42 -15.98
CA ARG A 222 -22.25 16.82 -15.99
C ARG A 222 -22.80 16.87 -14.56
N GLU A 223 -22.59 15.82 -13.75
CA GLU A 223 -23.06 15.80 -12.37
C GLU A 223 -22.41 16.91 -11.53
N TRP A 224 -21.14 17.19 -11.74
CA TRP A 224 -20.44 18.27 -11.06
C TRP A 224 -21.04 19.63 -11.40
N PHE A 225 -21.31 19.90 -12.67
CA PHE A 225 -21.91 21.17 -13.11
C PHE A 225 -23.36 21.27 -12.66
N ASP A 226 -24.13 20.21 -12.74
CA ASP A 226 -25.53 20.20 -12.27
C ASP A 226 -25.60 20.49 -10.77
N TYR A 227 -24.68 19.90 -9.96
CA TYR A 227 -24.64 20.15 -8.52
C TYR A 227 -24.24 21.59 -8.17
N ASN A 228 -23.24 22.16 -8.84
CA ASN A 228 -22.77 23.50 -8.54
C ASN A 228 -23.61 24.62 -9.16
N TRP A 229 -24.48 24.31 -10.12
CA TRP A 229 -25.39 25.30 -10.70
C TRP A 229 -26.37 25.85 -9.67
N TRP A 230 -26.85 25.04 -8.74
CA TRP A 230 -27.80 25.41 -7.70
C TRP A 230 -27.22 26.28 -6.57
N GLU A 231 -25.88 26.33 -6.45
CA GLU A 231 -25.22 27.16 -5.42
C GLU A 231 -24.92 28.59 -5.88
N THR A 232 -25.23 28.94 -7.14
CA THR A 232 -24.92 30.26 -7.73
C THR A 232 -26.13 31.18 -7.87
N ASP A 233 -27.33 30.73 -7.55
CA ASP A 233 -28.57 31.52 -7.43
C ASP A 233 -28.91 31.78 -5.94
#